data_f54a4798f7359591c51212d94aa71299
#
_entry.id   f54a4798f7359591c51212d94aa71299
#
_cell.length_a   1.000
_cell.length_b   1.000
_cell.length_c   1.000
_cell.angle_alpha   90.00
_cell.angle_beta   90.00
_cell.angle_gamma   90.00
#
_symmetry.space_group_name_H-M   'P 1'
#
loop_
_entity.id
_entity.type
_entity.pdbx_description
1 polymer ?
#
loop_
_entity_poly.entity_id
_entity_poly.type
_entity_poly.pdbx_seq_one_letter_code
_entity_poly.pdbx_strand_id
1 'polypeptide(L)'
;MKSRKKILNENLQRLVQKAALTSSLAILFGVSSASYASSNPVGSYQKTCSSIAVASDTLSASCEKLNGSTNTTSLANLSACLNSIQQYGDIGNIDGNLVCMPDLPKVDPSFTFPKSETTINEWVYGNNEDAIVNHGWGVWAGLTSYVGTVDGTQVRAFETWNTPTNMIYQIETLQSSKAKSVKKLKKAGITGLIDKAPTLELSAPHQFKNRKGVKGKLRNTIKAATPEDGDTNIFVSVAYNPPAAQHAISNALFLQSTLNEYLKNGYTDIPNFPNNAITIKPVYKVITAANTKNGIYTFPGWPGTPSPAKTFPEEDWNSCVYVDVTGSGTGGNTVDTGCKGRNASNTFYLSNFIHNTLTAADAKYLKSQLSISASAGDVAILVGMHVTTREIKRWAWQTFFWTANVSNPYLPSSSAIAALQPSTLDSASKHYAMSVAYQMVKPAQPIMNGENVGESHIAYNPHLEANFDQQVFQINRAINGDIYNEFGVQTNCMTCHNLAQYDPKVDYKTNGGANREKPYGTDYYMSLDDAVFENVLRLDFAWSIIGNLKLDD
;
A
#
# COMPACT_ATOMS: atom_id res chain seq x y z
N MET A 1 -30.11 48.82 17.63
CA MET A 1 -29.61 47.43 17.76
C MET A 1 -30.07 46.69 19.02
N LYS A 2 -30.90 47.25 19.90
CA LYS A 2 -31.39 46.59 21.13
C LYS A 2 -32.75 45.88 20.97
N SER A 3 -33.49 46.09 19.88
CA SER A 3 -34.86 45.52 19.69
C SER A 3 -34.91 44.09 19.10
N ARG A 4 -33.88 43.68 18.32
CA ARG A 4 -33.89 42.34 17.68
C ARG A 4 -33.45 41.19 18.59
N LYS A 5 -32.72 41.43 19.68
CA LYS A 5 -32.30 40.40 20.64
C LYS A 5 -33.43 39.98 21.59
N LYS A 6 -34.47 40.80 21.81
CA LYS A 6 -35.58 40.46 22.70
C LYS A 6 -36.57 39.48 22.07
N ILE A 7 -36.78 39.58 20.75
CA ILE A 7 -37.75 38.72 20.03
C ILE A 7 -37.20 37.29 19.83
N LEU A 8 -35.89 37.12 19.74
CA LEU A 8 -35.28 35.78 19.60
C LEU A 8 -35.31 34.96 20.89
N ASN A 9 -35.24 35.64 22.04
CA ASN A 9 -35.24 34.95 23.35
C ASN A 9 -36.64 34.48 23.78
N GLU A 10 -37.70 35.21 23.41
CA GLU A 10 -39.08 34.81 23.72
C GLU A 10 -39.58 33.65 22.87
N ASN A 11 -39.10 33.50 21.66
CA ASN A 11 -39.43 32.34 20.81
C ASN A 11 -38.70 31.05 21.22
N LEU A 12 -37.53 31.14 21.81
CA LEU A 12 -36.79 29.96 22.31
C LEU A 12 -37.40 29.42 23.59
N GLN A 13 -37.94 30.29 24.47
CA GLN A 13 -38.62 29.86 25.68
C GLN A 13 -39.98 29.23 25.43
N ARG A 14 -40.70 29.60 24.37
CA ARG A 14 -41.98 28.98 23.98
C ARG A 14 -41.83 27.58 23.36
N LEU A 15 -40.66 27.26 22.78
CA LEU A 15 -40.35 25.94 22.23
C LEU A 15 -39.98 24.93 23.33
N VAL A 16 -39.39 25.36 24.43
CA VAL A 16 -39.01 24.51 25.56
C VAL A 16 -40.19 24.17 26.47
N GLN A 17 -41.23 25.04 26.55
CA GLN A 17 -42.43 24.78 27.36
C GLN A 17 -43.50 23.88 26.71
N LYS A 18 -43.39 23.57 25.41
CA LYS A 18 -44.29 22.61 24.74
C LYS A 18 -43.82 21.16 24.76
N ALA A 19 -42.63 20.87 25.27
CA ALA A 19 -42.09 19.52 25.37
C ALA A 19 -42.28 18.84 26.75
N ALA A 20 -42.98 19.47 27.67
CA ALA A 20 -43.08 18.99 29.09
C ALA A 20 -44.47 18.64 29.57
N LEU A 21 -45.42 18.32 28.71
CA LEU A 21 -46.77 17.90 29.14
C LEU A 21 -47.34 16.83 28.21
N THR A 22 -46.81 15.60 28.28
CA THR A 22 -47.53 14.36 28.01
C THR A 22 -46.77 13.18 28.61
N SER A 23 -46.91 12.97 29.90
CA SER A 23 -46.53 11.70 30.53
C SER A 23 -47.73 11.15 31.23
N SER A 24 -48.00 9.89 30.99
CA SER A 24 -48.94 8.99 31.68
C SER A 24 -50.19 8.63 30.89
N LEU A 25 -50.06 7.63 30.00
CA LEU A 25 -51.12 6.64 29.81
C LEU A 25 -50.43 5.29 29.47
N ALA A 26 -50.34 4.41 30.48
CA ALA A 26 -49.94 3.04 30.30
C ALA A 26 -51.04 2.27 29.58
N ILE A 27 -50.79 1.90 28.33
CA ILE A 27 -51.62 0.93 27.61
C ILE A 27 -50.73 -0.28 27.32
N LEU A 28 -51.07 -1.41 27.98
CA LEU A 28 -50.55 -2.71 27.60
C LEU A 28 -50.94 -3.00 26.14
N PHE A 29 -49.98 -2.95 25.25
CA PHE A 29 -50.10 -3.58 23.95
C PHE A 29 -49.07 -4.68 23.82
N GLY A 30 -49.55 -5.84 23.41
CA GLY A 30 -48.74 -7.01 23.17
C GLY A 30 -47.59 -6.68 22.20
N VAL A 31 -46.40 -7.11 22.56
CA VAL A 31 -45.21 -7.01 21.73
C VAL A 31 -45.42 -7.99 20.57
N SER A 32 -46.06 -7.53 19.50
CA SER A 32 -45.80 -8.10 18.20
C SER A 32 -44.43 -7.60 17.80
N SER A 33 -43.44 -8.48 17.79
CA SER A 33 -42.13 -8.26 17.21
C SER A 33 -42.31 -7.90 15.72
N ALA A 34 -42.50 -6.61 15.44
CA ALA A 34 -42.32 -6.09 14.11
C ALA A 34 -40.85 -6.31 13.79
N SER A 35 -40.56 -7.31 12.97
CA SER A 35 -39.27 -7.45 12.32
C SER A 35 -39.08 -6.17 11.48
N TYR A 36 -38.30 -5.24 12.01
CA TYR A 36 -37.70 -4.19 11.20
C TYR A 36 -36.93 -4.91 10.10
N ALA A 37 -37.38 -4.80 8.85
CA ALA A 37 -36.55 -5.16 7.73
C ALA A 37 -35.29 -4.29 7.87
N SER A 38 -34.23 -4.88 8.39
CA SER A 38 -32.96 -4.20 8.51
C SER A 38 -32.50 -3.89 7.07
N SER A 39 -32.40 -2.61 6.75
CA SER A 39 -31.79 -2.20 5.49
C SER A 39 -30.40 -2.83 5.42
N ASN A 40 -30.07 -3.45 4.29
CA ASN A 40 -28.74 -4.03 4.07
C ASN A 40 -27.65 -3.00 4.42
N PRO A 41 -26.58 -3.39 5.12
CA PRO A 41 -25.46 -2.50 5.40
C PRO A 41 -24.93 -1.85 4.15
N VAL A 42 -24.58 -0.57 4.22
CA VAL A 42 -23.98 0.15 3.09
C VAL A 42 -22.54 -0.31 2.92
N GLY A 43 -22.13 -0.56 1.67
CA GLY A 43 -20.77 -0.94 1.34
C GLY A 43 -20.59 -1.10 -0.17
N SER A 44 -19.32 -1.06 -0.62
CA SER A 44 -18.98 -1.20 -2.04
C SER A 44 -19.37 -2.57 -2.61
N TYR A 45 -19.49 -3.61 -1.77
CA TYR A 45 -19.95 -4.94 -2.16
C TYR A 45 -21.31 -4.91 -2.88
N GLN A 46 -22.18 -3.95 -2.56
CA GLN A 46 -23.50 -3.82 -3.20
C GLN A 46 -23.45 -3.61 -4.71
N LYS A 47 -22.29 -3.19 -5.25
CA LYS A 47 -22.08 -2.97 -6.68
C LYS A 47 -21.82 -4.26 -7.44
N THR A 48 -21.33 -5.30 -6.78
CA THR A 48 -20.85 -6.55 -7.37
C THR A 48 -21.43 -7.80 -6.71
N CYS A 49 -22.32 -7.65 -5.74
CA CYS A 49 -23.00 -8.74 -5.06
C CYS A 49 -24.52 -8.65 -5.22
N SER A 50 -25.18 -9.80 -5.23
CA SER A 50 -26.64 -9.99 -5.29
C SER A 50 -27.11 -10.91 -4.16
N SER A 51 -28.43 -11.13 -4.05
CA SER A 51 -29.04 -12.00 -3.04
C SER A 51 -28.56 -11.66 -1.61
N ILE A 52 -28.48 -10.36 -1.31
CA ILE A 52 -27.97 -9.83 -0.05
C ILE A 52 -29.00 -10.10 1.06
N ALA A 53 -28.56 -10.72 2.15
CA ALA A 53 -29.39 -11.00 3.32
C ALA A 53 -28.60 -10.80 4.60
N VAL A 54 -29.26 -10.28 5.63
CA VAL A 54 -28.74 -10.19 7.00
C VAL A 54 -29.58 -11.09 7.89
N ALA A 55 -28.92 -12.05 8.53
CA ALA A 55 -29.55 -12.94 9.50
C ALA A 55 -28.68 -13.06 10.75
N SER A 56 -29.26 -12.83 11.92
CA SER A 56 -28.50 -12.73 13.17
C SER A 56 -27.41 -11.67 13.04
N ASP A 57 -26.16 -12.01 13.25
CA ASP A 57 -25.00 -11.11 13.12
C ASP A 57 -24.13 -11.47 11.90
N THR A 58 -24.78 -11.88 10.82
CA THR A 58 -24.09 -12.34 9.59
C THR A 58 -24.72 -11.71 8.36
N LEU A 59 -23.89 -11.11 7.52
CA LEU A 59 -24.21 -10.64 6.18
C LEU A 59 -23.86 -11.74 5.20
N SER A 60 -24.81 -12.18 4.38
CA SER A 60 -24.62 -13.17 3.31
C SER A 60 -24.96 -12.57 1.96
N ALA A 61 -24.22 -12.95 0.92
CA ALA A 61 -24.46 -12.51 -0.44
C ALA A 61 -23.90 -13.50 -1.46
N SER A 62 -24.33 -13.37 -2.71
CA SER A 62 -23.72 -13.99 -3.88
C SER A 62 -22.89 -12.91 -4.59
N CYS A 63 -21.58 -12.99 -4.49
CA CYS A 63 -20.65 -11.98 -4.97
C CYS A 63 -19.92 -12.44 -6.23
N GLU A 64 -19.77 -11.52 -7.19
CA GLU A 64 -19.01 -11.79 -8.41
C GLU A 64 -17.52 -11.91 -8.10
N LYS A 65 -16.90 -12.89 -8.74
CA LYS A 65 -15.44 -13.04 -8.79
C LYS A 65 -14.86 -12.30 -9.99
N LEU A 66 -13.58 -12.01 -9.96
CA LEU A 66 -12.84 -11.40 -11.07
C LEU A 66 -12.98 -12.22 -12.38
N ASN A 67 -13.20 -13.53 -12.30
CA ASN A 67 -13.42 -14.41 -13.45
C ASN A 67 -14.88 -14.40 -13.98
N GLY A 68 -15.75 -13.56 -13.42
CA GLY A 68 -17.16 -13.48 -13.78
C GLY A 68 -18.04 -14.62 -13.27
N SER A 69 -17.49 -15.57 -12.49
CA SER A 69 -18.32 -16.53 -11.73
C SER A 69 -18.79 -15.89 -10.43
N THR A 70 -19.76 -16.52 -9.77
CA THR A 70 -20.26 -16.05 -8.48
C THR A 70 -19.84 -16.98 -7.36
N ASN A 71 -19.63 -16.42 -6.17
CA ASN A 71 -19.39 -17.13 -4.93
C ASN A 71 -20.44 -16.75 -3.90
N THR A 72 -21.02 -17.75 -3.23
CA THR A 72 -21.85 -17.49 -2.05
C THR A 72 -20.95 -17.35 -0.86
N THR A 73 -20.99 -16.19 -0.22
CA THR A 73 -20.07 -15.79 0.86
C THR A 73 -20.84 -15.20 2.03
N SER A 74 -20.21 -15.19 3.18
CA SER A 74 -20.79 -14.57 4.37
C SER A 74 -19.73 -13.86 5.21
N LEU A 75 -20.12 -12.73 5.79
CA LEU A 75 -19.34 -11.98 6.76
C LEU A 75 -20.02 -12.14 8.13
N ALA A 76 -19.40 -12.93 8.99
CA ALA A 76 -19.83 -13.11 10.39
C ALA A 76 -19.39 -11.92 11.25
N ASN A 77 -19.97 -11.79 12.44
CA ASN A 77 -19.71 -10.67 13.37
C ASN A 77 -19.92 -9.31 12.70
N LEU A 78 -21.01 -9.17 11.96
CA LEU A 78 -21.35 -7.97 11.22
C LEU A 78 -21.38 -6.72 12.12
N SER A 79 -21.91 -6.82 13.33
CA SER A 79 -21.93 -5.71 14.29
C SER A 79 -20.51 -5.22 14.64
N ALA A 80 -19.56 -6.12 14.82
CA ALA A 80 -18.16 -5.76 15.08
C ALA A 80 -17.54 -5.07 13.85
N CYS A 81 -17.81 -5.57 12.64
CA CYS A 81 -17.39 -4.92 11.42
C CYS A 81 -17.98 -3.50 11.30
N LEU A 82 -19.29 -3.33 11.46
CA LEU A 82 -19.95 -2.03 11.37
C LEU A 82 -19.39 -1.03 12.40
N ASN A 83 -19.03 -1.50 13.59
CA ASN A 83 -18.37 -0.67 14.59
C ASN A 83 -16.94 -0.27 14.19
N SER A 84 -16.26 -1.07 13.39
CA SER A 84 -14.89 -0.81 12.93
C SER A 84 -14.80 0.04 11.68
N ILE A 85 -15.90 0.21 10.93
CA ILE A 85 -15.96 0.99 9.68
C ILE A 85 -16.68 2.34 9.84
N GLN A 86 -16.63 2.94 11.02
CA GLN A 86 -17.50 4.07 11.39
C GLN A 86 -17.34 5.30 10.49
N GLN A 87 -16.15 5.57 9.97
CA GLN A 87 -15.87 6.81 9.23
C GLN A 87 -15.29 6.59 7.83
N TYR A 88 -14.34 5.68 7.67
CA TYR A 88 -13.55 5.54 6.45
C TYR A 88 -13.48 4.10 5.93
N GLY A 89 -13.92 3.14 6.73
CA GLY A 89 -13.92 1.73 6.35
C GLY A 89 -15.05 1.38 5.37
N ASP A 90 -15.07 0.14 4.93
CA ASP A 90 -16.02 -0.38 3.95
C ASP A 90 -16.34 -1.85 4.21
N ILE A 91 -17.46 -2.32 3.69
CA ILE A 91 -17.68 -3.74 3.42
C ILE A 91 -17.51 -3.90 1.90
N GLY A 92 -16.48 -4.64 1.50
CA GLY A 92 -16.13 -4.82 0.10
C GLY A 92 -16.35 -6.26 -0.38
N ASN A 93 -16.27 -6.44 -1.69
CA ASN A 93 -16.14 -7.72 -2.35
C ASN A 93 -14.72 -7.86 -2.88
N ILE A 94 -13.95 -8.80 -2.36
CA ILE A 94 -12.64 -9.16 -2.88
C ILE A 94 -12.74 -10.57 -3.46
N ASP A 95 -12.68 -10.66 -4.78
CA ASP A 95 -12.77 -11.89 -5.56
C ASP A 95 -13.87 -12.85 -5.10
N GLY A 96 -15.06 -12.31 -4.94
CA GLY A 96 -16.24 -13.09 -4.52
C GLY A 96 -16.38 -13.26 -3.02
N ASN A 97 -15.53 -12.68 -2.20
CA ASN A 97 -15.61 -12.76 -0.75
C ASN A 97 -16.05 -11.43 -0.14
N LEU A 98 -17.02 -11.49 0.77
CA LEU A 98 -17.36 -10.34 1.63
C LEU A 98 -16.23 -10.12 2.64
N VAL A 99 -15.65 -8.94 2.62
CA VAL A 99 -14.54 -8.57 3.50
C VAL A 99 -14.86 -7.28 4.24
N CYS A 100 -14.64 -7.30 5.55
CA CYS A 100 -14.66 -6.10 6.36
C CYS A 100 -13.33 -5.37 6.21
N MET A 101 -13.39 -4.13 5.76
CA MET A 101 -12.25 -3.23 5.63
C MET A 101 -12.39 -2.12 6.67
N PRO A 102 -11.84 -2.28 7.86
CA PRO A 102 -12.03 -1.32 8.95
C PRO A 102 -11.33 0.01 8.67
N ASP A 103 -11.71 1.03 9.41
CA ASP A 103 -10.87 2.20 9.59
C ASP A 103 -9.50 1.75 10.13
N LEU A 104 -8.45 2.57 9.89
CA LEU A 104 -7.13 2.22 10.39
C LEU A 104 -7.19 2.02 11.92
N PRO A 105 -6.90 0.80 12.44
CA PRO A 105 -7.03 0.52 13.85
C PRO A 105 -6.13 1.40 14.71
N LYS A 106 -6.68 1.94 15.78
CA LYS A 106 -5.92 2.72 16.78
C LYS A 106 -5.28 1.75 17.78
N VAL A 107 -4.01 1.53 17.65
CA VAL A 107 -3.23 0.69 18.56
C VAL A 107 -2.80 1.47 19.79
N ASP A 108 -2.59 2.77 19.65
CA ASP A 108 -2.33 3.73 20.72
C ASP A 108 -3.49 4.74 20.78
N PRO A 109 -4.08 4.98 21.96
CA PRO A 109 -5.15 5.98 22.13
C PRO A 109 -4.75 7.40 21.72
N SER A 110 -3.46 7.74 21.78
CA SER A 110 -2.92 9.04 21.36
C SER A 110 -2.78 9.17 19.84
N PHE A 111 -2.73 8.04 19.13
CA PHE A 111 -2.65 8.04 17.67
C PHE A 111 -4.01 8.40 17.05
N THR A 112 -4.00 9.35 16.15
CA THR A 112 -5.17 9.73 15.34
C THR A 112 -4.78 9.82 13.88
N PHE A 113 -5.62 9.26 13.01
CA PHE A 113 -5.49 9.31 11.57
C PHE A 113 -6.85 9.69 10.93
N PRO A 114 -6.90 10.55 9.91
CA PRO A 114 -5.78 11.35 9.40
C PRO A 114 -5.46 12.54 10.31
N LYS A 115 -4.21 12.99 10.26
CA LYS A 115 -3.81 14.29 10.80
C LYS A 115 -4.16 15.40 9.80
N SER A 116 -4.33 16.61 10.30
CA SER A 116 -4.46 17.75 9.41
C SER A 116 -3.13 18.09 8.74
N GLU A 117 -3.17 18.60 7.51
CA GLU A 117 -1.99 19.10 6.81
C GLU A 117 -1.24 20.13 7.64
N THR A 118 -1.95 21.03 8.33
CA THR A 118 -1.37 22.02 9.25
C THR A 118 -0.53 21.35 10.33
N THR A 119 -1.08 20.32 11.00
CA THR A 119 -0.38 19.61 12.08
C THR A 119 0.92 18.97 11.59
N ILE A 120 0.89 18.29 10.45
CA ILE A 120 2.09 17.65 9.90
C ILE A 120 3.11 18.70 9.45
N ASN A 121 2.66 19.78 8.81
CA ASN A 121 3.55 20.87 8.42
C ASN A 121 4.18 21.56 9.63
N GLU A 122 3.46 21.72 10.75
CA GLU A 122 4.03 22.22 12.00
C GLU A 122 5.16 21.32 12.51
N TRP A 123 5.02 20.00 12.41
CA TRP A 123 6.11 19.07 12.79
C TRP A 123 7.30 19.19 11.84
N VAL A 124 7.04 19.25 10.54
CA VAL A 124 8.08 19.33 9.51
C VAL A 124 8.89 20.63 9.64
N TYR A 125 8.21 21.79 9.66
CA TYR A 125 8.87 23.09 9.77
C TYR A 125 9.46 23.36 11.16
N GLY A 126 8.85 22.78 12.21
CA GLY A 126 9.35 22.81 13.58
C GLY A 126 10.45 21.80 13.86
N ASN A 127 10.81 20.96 12.88
CA ASN A 127 11.80 19.88 13.04
C ASN A 127 11.46 18.93 14.20
N ASN A 128 10.17 18.62 14.39
CA ASN A 128 9.69 17.71 15.43
C ASN A 128 9.75 16.26 14.94
N GLU A 129 10.94 15.70 14.93
CA GLU A 129 11.19 14.35 14.40
C GLU A 129 10.46 13.27 15.21
N ASP A 130 10.37 13.43 16.54
CA ASP A 130 9.66 12.46 17.38
C ASP A 130 8.17 12.36 17.02
N ALA A 131 7.52 13.50 16.73
CA ALA A 131 6.13 13.49 16.30
C ALA A 131 5.96 12.80 14.94
N ILE A 132 6.87 13.05 13.99
CA ILE A 132 6.89 12.41 12.67
C ILE A 132 7.09 10.89 12.81
N VAL A 133 8.08 10.48 13.62
CA VAL A 133 8.40 9.05 13.85
C VAL A 133 7.26 8.34 14.57
N ASN A 134 6.70 8.93 15.62
CA ASN A 134 5.55 8.38 16.34
C ASN A 134 4.33 8.24 15.41
N HIS A 135 4.11 9.21 14.52
CA HIS A 135 3.05 9.12 13.53
C HIS A 135 3.27 7.93 12.58
N GLY A 136 4.47 7.77 12.02
CA GLY A 136 4.83 6.64 11.16
C GLY A 136 4.62 5.29 11.86
N TRP A 137 5.04 5.16 13.12
CA TRP A 137 4.80 3.96 13.92
C TRP A 137 3.32 3.71 14.21
N GLY A 138 2.54 4.77 14.45
CA GLY A 138 1.10 4.65 14.63
C GLY A 138 0.40 4.11 13.38
N VAL A 139 0.80 4.60 12.20
CA VAL A 139 0.32 4.08 10.90
C VAL A 139 0.71 2.60 10.75
N TRP A 140 1.98 2.23 11.01
CA TRP A 140 2.44 0.83 10.95
C TRP A 140 1.65 -0.09 11.87
N ALA A 141 1.47 0.32 13.11
CA ALA A 141 0.73 -0.47 14.09
C ALA A 141 -0.73 -0.69 13.67
N GLY A 142 -1.38 0.34 13.12
CA GLY A 142 -2.72 0.19 12.56
C GLY A 142 -2.76 -0.76 11.37
N LEU A 143 -1.86 -0.60 10.40
CA LEU A 143 -1.77 -1.46 9.22
C LEU A 143 -1.57 -2.93 9.55
N THR A 144 -0.70 -3.22 10.50
CA THR A 144 -0.30 -4.59 10.86
C THR A 144 -1.20 -5.24 11.90
N SER A 145 -2.18 -4.52 12.45
CA SER A 145 -3.19 -5.09 13.36
C SER A 145 -4.05 -6.12 12.66
N TYR A 146 -4.34 -7.22 13.35
CA TYR A 146 -5.32 -8.20 12.91
C TYR A 146 -6.74 -7.62 13.03
N VAL A 147 -7.53 -7.73 11.96
CA VAL A 147 -8.85 -7.11 11.86
C VAL A 147 -9.99 -8.10 11.60
N GLY A 148 -9.66 -9.36 11.38
CA GLY A 148 -10.65 -10.38 11.10
C GLY A 148 -10.06 -11.64 10.52
N THR A 149 -10.91 -12.45 9.90
CA THR A 149 -10.56 -13.70 9.25
C THR A 149 -11.15 -13.74 7.84
N VAL A 150 -10.36 -14.14 6.88
CA VAL A 150 -10.80 -14.43 5.50
C VAL A 150 -10.46 -15.89 5.21
N ASP A 151 -11.45 -16.68 4.79
CA ASP A 151 -11.30 -18.12 4.53
C ASP A 151 -10.61 -18.89 5.69
N GLY A 152 -10.94 -18.53 6.94
CA GLY A 152 -10.39 -19.16 8.15
C GLY A 152 -9.00 -18.67 8.55
N THR A 153 -8.36 -17.80 7.78
CA THR A 153 -7.04 -17.22 8.05
C THR A 153 -7.18 -15.81 8.63
N GLN A 154 -6.49 -15.54 9.73
CA GLN A 154 -6.42 -14.18 10.28
C GLN A 154 -5.74 -13.24 9.28
N VAL A 155 -6.33 -12.07 9.09
CA VAL A 155 -5.81 -11.05 8.16
C VAL A 155 -5.54 -9.74 8.88
N ARG A 156 -4.48 -9.07 8.45
CA ARG A 156 -4.11 -7.73 8.91
C ARG A 156 -4.89 -6.66 8.15
N ALA A 157 -5.00 -5.46 8.69
CA ALA A 157 -5.76 -4.39 8.05
C ALA A 157 -5.35 -4.16 6.59
N PHE A 158 -4.06 -4.07 6.29
CA PHE A 158 -3.56 -3.83 4.94
C PHE A 158 -3.88 -4.96 3.95
N GLU A 159 -4.04 -6.19 4.42
CA GLU A 159 -4.34 -7.37 3.58
C GLU A 159 -5.80 -7.38 3.10
N THR A 160 -6.65 -6.53 3.67
CA THR A 160 -8.06 -6.38 3.26
C THR A 160 -8.26 -5.35 2.16
N TRP A 161 -7.23 -4.62 1.75
CA TRP A 161 -7.36 -3.46 0.87
C TRP A 161 -7.42 -3.82 -0.61
N ASN A 162 -8.00 -2.91 -1.40
CA ASN A 162 -8.20 -3.13 -2.83
C ASN A 162 -6.89 -3.03 -3.62
N THR A 163 -6.64 -4.03 -4.46
CA THR A 163 -5.56 -4.00 -5.44
C THR A 163 -5.99 -3.23 -6.71
N PRO A 164 -5.04 -2.80 -7.57
CA PRO A 164 -5.35 -2.22 -8.87
C PRO A 164 -6.27 -3.11 -9.73
N THR A 165 -6.07 -4.43 -9.71
CA THR A 165 -6.92 -5.37 -10.47
C THR A 165 -8.36 -5.33 -9.97
N ASN A 166 -8.56 -5.34 -8.65
CA ASN A 166 -9.90 -5.21 -8.06
C ASN A 166 -10.57 -3.87 -8.43
N MET A 167 -9.81 -2.78 -8.43
CA MET A 167 -10.34 -1.46 -8.77
C MET A 167 -10.69 -1.35 -10.25
N ILE A 168 -9.84 -1.83 -11.16
CA ILE A 168 -10.11 -1.88 -12.61
C ILE A 168 -11.38 -2.69 -12.86
N TYR A 169 -11.52 -3.86 -12.25
CA TYR A 169 -12.72 -4.68 -12.37
C TYR A 169 -13.99 -3.93 -11.95
N GLN A 170 -13.93 -3.21 -10.81
CA GLN A 170 -15.07 -2.41 -10.35
C GLN A 170 -15.38 -1.25 -11.30
N ILE A 171 -14.36 -0.56 -11.83
CA ILE A 171 -14.54 0.52 -12.83
C ILE A 171 -15.27 -0.03 -14.07
N GLU A 172 -14.81 -1.14 -14.61
CA GLU A 172 -15.41 -1.77 -15.81
C GLU A 172 -16.84 -2.26 -15.56
N THR A 173 -17.09 -2.84 -14.38
CA THR A 173 -18.44 -3.26 -13.99
C THR A 173 -19.39 -2.07 -13.92
N LEU A 174 -18.97 -0.95 -13.34
CA LEU A 174 -19.77 0.28 -13.28
C LEU A 174 -20.02 0.90 -14.67
N GLN A 175 -19.06 0.80 -15.58
CA GLN A 175 -19.22 1.28 -16.96
C GLN A 175 -20.09 0.34 -17.78
N SER A 176 -20.01 -0.99 -17.56
CA SER A 176 -20.77 -2.00 -18.30
C SER A 176 -22.21 -2.16 -17.78
N SER A 177 -22.52 -1.76 -16.57
CA SER A 177 -23.90 -1.69 -16.07
C SER A 177 -24.74 -0.66 -16.85
N LYS A 178 -24.09 0.25 -17.60
CA LYS A 178 -24.70 1.10 -18.62
C LYS A 178 -24.75 0.43 -20.02
N ALA A 179 -24.07 -0.71 -20.24
CA ALA A 179 -23.99 -1.42 -21.52
C ALA A 179 -23.95 -2.94 -21.28
N LYS A 180 -25.03 -3.60 -21.64
CA LYS A 180 -25.22 -5.07 -21.58
C LYS A 180 -23.98 -5.86 -21.95
N SER A 181 -23.49 -6.65 -21.01
CA SER A 181 -22.92 -8.00 -21.12
C SER A 181 -21.44 -8.20 -20.71
N VAL A 182 -21.28 -9.03 -19.67
CA VAL A 182 -20.09 -9.83 -19.29
C VAL A 182 -19.39 -10.54 -20.49
N LYS A 183 -20.07 -10.70 -21.64
CA LYS A 183 -19.50 -11.24 -22.88
C LYS A 183 -18.36 -10.38 -23.47
N LYS A 184 -18.30 -9.08 -23.20
CA LYS A 184 -17.24 -8.20 -23.70
C LYS A 184 -15.94 -8.32 -22.91
N LEU A 185 -16.00 -8.62 -21.62
CA LEU A 185 -14.81 -8.82 -20.77
C LEU A 185 -13.98 -10.03 -21.22
N LYS A 186 -14.64 -11.09 -21.66
CA LYS A 186 -13.98 -12.28 -22.25
C LYS A 186 -13.23 -11.98 -23.56
N LYS A 187 -13.62 -10.95 -24.30
CA LYS A 187 -13.01 -10.57 -25.59
C LYS A 187 -11.79 -9.67 -25.42
N ALA A 188 -11.63 -9.01 -24.27
CA ALA A 188 -10.57 -8.05 -23.99
C ALA A 188 -9.26 -8.69 -23.46
N GLY A 189 -9.10 -10.02 -23.56
CA GLY A 189 -7.83 -10.68 -23.19
C GLY A 189 -7.55 -10.77 -21.68
N ILE A 190 -8.47 -10.31 -20.84
CA ILE A 190 -8.37 -10.41 -19.37
C ILE A 190 -8.61 -11.84 -18.88
N THR A 191 -9.18 -12.69 -19.72
CA THR A 191 -9.57 -14.07 -19.41
C THR A 191 -8.43 -15.01 -19.03
N GLY A 192 -7.19 -14.70 -19.34
CA GLY A 192 -6.03 -15.52 -18.94
C GLY A 192 -5.55 -15.31 -17.51
N LEU A 193 -5.94 -14.19 -16.88
CA LEU A 193 -5.57 -13.83 -15.50
C LEU A 193 -6.64 -14.26 -14.47
N ILE A 194 -7.84 -14.65 -14.94
CA ILE A 194 -9.07 -14.58 -14.14
C ILE A 194 -9.57 -15.95 -13.65
N ASP A 195 -8.93 -17.06 -13.98
CA ASP A 195 -9.48 -18.38 -13.61
C ASP A 195 -9.40 -18.73 -12.12
N LYS A 196 -8.58 -18.04 -11.34
CA LYS A 196 -8.60 -17.94 -9.86
C LYS A 196 -7.69 -16.78 -9.48
N ALA A 197 -8.24 -15.70 -8.95
CA ALA A 197 -7.43 -14.60 -8.42
C ALA A 197 -6.52 -15.12 -7.29
N PRO A 198 -5.25 -14.74 -7.29
CA PRO A 198 -4.35 -15.07 -6.21
C PRO A 198 -4.72 -14.27 -4.95
N THR A 199 -4.41 -14.82 -3.79
CA THR A 199 -4.47 -14.07 -2.52
C THR A 199 -3.45 -12.93 -2.53
N LEU A 200 -2.31 -13.16 -3.18
CA LEU A 200 -1.25 -12.19 -3.38
C LEU A 200 -1.05 -11.90 -4.87
N GLU A 201 -1.35 -10.67 -5.29
CA GLU A 201 -1.06 -10.19 -6.64
C GLU A 201 0.38 -9.69 -6.73
N LEU A 202 1.32 -10.62 -6.84
CA LEU A 202 2.74 -10.31 -6.88
C LEU A 202 3.20 -9.97 -8.31
N SER A 203 4.11 -9.00 -8.42
CA SER A 203 4.78 -8.63 -9.67
C SER A 203 6.27 -8.36 -9.41
N ALA A 204 7.11 -8.51 -10.44
CA ALA A 204 8.49 -8.08 -10.35
C ALA A 204 8.56 -6.55 -10.41
N PRO A 205 9.37 -5.89 -9.55
CA PRO A 205 9.57 -4.44 -9.62
C PRO A 205 10.12 -4.02 -10.99
N HIS A 206 9.55 -2.99 -11.58
CA HIS A 206 9.95 -2.51 -12.92
C HIS A 206 11.40 -2.07 -12.98
N GLN A 207 11.94 -1.58 -11.89
CA GLN A 207 13.29 -1.07 -11.75
C GLN A 207 14.37 -2.15 -11.89
N PHE A 208 14.01 -3.43 -11.78
CA PHE A 208 14.94 -4.57 -11.97
C PHE A 208 15.06 -5.06 -13.42
N LYS A 209 14.40 -4.41 -14.37
CA LYS A 209 14.34 -4.86 -15.78
C LYS A 209 15.70 -4.98 -16.47
N ASN A 210 16.70 -4.21 -16.06
CA ASN A 210 17.99 -4.11 -16.73
C ASN A 210 19.10 -4.92 -16.08
N ARG A 211 18.82 -5.65 -14.99
CA ARG A 211 19.81 -6.53 -14.36
C ARG A 211 20.28 -7.61 -15.34
N LYS A 212 21.60 -7.91 -15.32
CA LYS A 212 22.19 -9.03 -16.09
C LYS A 212 21.44 -10.31 -15.74
N GLY A 213 20.78 -10.92 -16.73
CA GLY A 213 19.89 -12.08 -16.54
C GLY A 213 18.44 -11.83 -16.91
N VAL A 214 17.93 -10.61 -16.76
CA VAL A 214 16.58 -10.21 -17.18
C VAL A 214 16.62 -9.58 -18.56
N LYS A 215 17.09 -10.29 -19.58
CA LYS A 215 17.01 -9.83 -20.97
C LYS A 215 15.59 -9.98 -21.50
N GLY A 216 14.96 -8.85 -21.62
CA GLY A 216 13.92 -8.52 -22.60
C GLY A 216 12.88 -9.58 -22.92
N LYS A 217 11.76 -9.52 -22.25
CA LYS A 217 10.37 -9.75 -22.66
C LYS A 217 9.50 -9.80 -21.43
N LEU A 218 9.30 -8.65 -20.83
CA LEU A 218 8.56 -8.53 -19.57
C LEU A 218 7.07 -8.36 -19.82
N ARG A 219 6.51 -9.22 -20.61
CA ARG A 219 5.05 -9.36 -20.65
C ARG A 219 4.57 -10.79 -20.54
N ASN A 220 5.42 -11.81 -20.72
CA ASN A 220 4.93 -13.21 -20.64
C ASN A 220 5.96 -14.27 -20.22
N THR A 221 7.21 -13.92 -19.89
CA THR A 221 8.16 -14.95 -19.45
C THR A 221 9.30 -14.33 -18.64
N ILE A 222 9.12 -14.18 -17.34
CA ILE A 222 10.25 -14.26 -16.43
C ILE A 222 10.58 -15.75 -16.37
N LYS A 223 11.59 -16.20 -17.10
CA LYS A 223 12.20 -17.50 -16.80
C LYS A 223 12.71 -17.40 -15.37
N ALA A 224 12.39 -18.41 -14.56
CA ALA A 224 12.97 -18.54 -13.25
C ALA A 224 14.47 -18.33 -13.37
N ALA A 225 14.99 -17.27 -12.74
CA ALA A 225 16.42 -17.10 -12.63
C ALA A 225 16.93 -18.32 -11.86
N THR A 226 17.92 -19.00 -12.40
CA THR A 226 18.63 -20.02 -11.61
C THR A 226 19.42 -19.30 -10.52
N PRO A 227 19.68 -19.90 -9.35
CA PRO A 227 20.44 -19.26 -8.26
C PRO A 227 21.81 -18.70 -8.69
N GLU A 228 22.30 -19.09 -9.86
CA GLU A 228 23.56 -18.63 -10.45
C GLU A 228 23.47 -17.26 -11.16
N ASP A 229 22.25 -16.75 -11.42
CA ASP A 229 22.02 -15.53 -12.20
C ASP A 229 21.71 -14.27 -11.35
N GLY A 230 22.02 -14.28 -10.05
CA GLY A 230 21.67 -13.19 -9.13
C GLY A 230 20.15 -13.14 -8.91
N ASP A 231 19.63 -14.06 -8.14
CA ASP A 231 18.20 -14.26 -7.93
C ASP A 231 17.57 -13.05 -7.24
N THR A 232 16.87 -12.24 -8.02
CA THR A 232 15.99 -11.20 -7.48
C THR A 232 14.66 -11.80 -7.03
N ASN A 233 14.68 -12.72 -6.07
CA ASN A 233 13.46 -13.23 -5.41
C ASN A 233 12.76 -12.10 -4.63
N ILE A 234 12.46 -11.00 -5.33
CA ILE A 234 11.79 -9.82 -4.80
C ILE A 234 10.54 -9.57 -5.63
N PHE A 235 9.41 -9.57 -4.97
CA PHE A 235 8.11 -9.35 -5.58
C PHE A 235 7.37 -8.25 -4.83
N VAL A 236 6.58 -7.47 -5.54
CA VAL A 236 5.80 -6.38 -4.98
C VAL A 236 4.32 -6.57 -5.29
N SER A 237 3.49 -6.05 -4.41
CA SER A 237 2.08 -5.84 -4.63
C SER A 237 1.77 -4.35 -4.43
N VAL A 238 0.53 -3.95 -4.70
CA VAL A 238 0.04 -2.59 -4.44
C VAL A 238 -1.37 -2.71 -3.87
N ALA A 239 -1.67 -1.95 -2.84
CA ALA A 239 -3.03 -1.88 -2.34
C ALA A 239 -3.41 -0.45 -1.88
N TYR A 240 -4.70 -0.20 -1.88
CA TYR A 240 -5.33 1.08 -1.60
C TYR A 240 -6.36 0.90 -0.48
N ASN A 241 -6.29 1.73 0.55
CA ASN A 241 -7.33 1.71 1.58
C ASN A 241 -8.70 2.14 0.98
N PRO A 242 -9.82 1.89 1.66
CA PRO A 242 -11.16 2.19 1.11
C PRO A 242 -11.32 3.61 0.56
N PRO A 243 -10.91 4.69 1.23
CA PRO A 243 -11.00 6.04 0.66
C PRO A 243 -10.19 6.24 -0.61
N ALA A 244 -8.96 5.73 -0.65
CA ALA A 244 -8.12 5.82 -1.84
C ALA A 244 -8.68 4.99 -3.00
N ALA A 245 -9.15 3.77 -2.73
CA ALA A 245 -9.75 2.90 -3.73
C ALA A 245 -11.04 3.52 -4.29
N GLN A 246 -11.93 4.01 -3.43
CA GLN A 246 -13.18 4.66 -3.86
C GLN A 246 -12.89 5.90 -4.73
N HIS A 247 -11.87 6.68 -4.38
CA HIS A 247 -11.44 7.83 -5.17
C HIS A 247 -10.96 7.39 -6.57
N ALA A 248 -10.07 6.42 -6.63
CA ALA A 248 -9.53 5.88 -7.89
C ALA A 248 -10.62 5.26 -8.78
N ILE A 249 -11.57 4.53 -8.18
CA ILE A 249 -12.71 3.92 -8.89
C ILE A 249 -13.65 5.01 -9.42
N SER A 250 -14.03 5.98 -8.59
CA SER A 250 -14.99 7.02 -8.97
C SER A 250 -14.49 7.92 -10.10
N ASN A 251 -13.19 8.13 -10.18
CA ASN A 251 -12.52 8.90 -11.21
C ASN A 251 -11.93 8.05 -12.33
N ALA A 252 -12.13 6.72 -12.31
CA ALA A 252 -11.64 5.75 -13.30
C ALA A 252 -10.14 5.89 -13.62
N LEU A 253 -9.30 6.17 -12.59
CA LEU A 253 -7.90 6.60 -12.77
C LEU A 253 -6.99 5.53 -13.39
N PHE A 254 -7.38 4.26 -13.38
CA PHE A 254 -6.62 3.17 -13.96
C PHE A 254 -6.92 2.91 -15.44
N LEU A 255 -7.74 3.75 -16.10
CA LEU A 255 -8.02 3.64 -17.53
C LEU A 255 -7.23 4.69 -18.31
N GLN A 256 -6.52 4.25 -19.35
CA GLN A 256 -5.76 5.14 -20.25
C GLN A 256 -6.68 6.19 -20.90
N SER A 257 -7.86 5.78 -21.37
CA SER A 257 -8.87 6.67 -21.94
C SER A 257 -9.24 7.82 -21.00
N THR A 258 -9.36 7.54 -19.70
CA THR A 258 -9.66 8.58 -18.70
C THR A 258 -8.51 9.59 -18.56
N LEU A 259 -7.26 9.12 -18.49
CA LEU A 259 -6.11 10.01 -18.39
C LEU A 259 -5.95 10.88 -19.64
N ASN A 260 -6.20 10.29 -20.83
CA ASN A 260 -6.23 11.03 -22.09
C ASN A 260 -7.34 12.09 -22.10
N GLU A 261 -8.52 11.80 -21.51
CA GLU A 261 -9.62 12.75 -21.42
C GLU A 261 -9.28 13.93 -20.51
N TYR A 262 -8.64 13.70 -19.36
CA TYR A 262 -8.14 14.79 -18.49
C TYR A 262 -7.21 15.72 -19.26
N LEU A 263 -6.21 15.20 -19.96
CA LEU A 263 -5.28 16.02 -20.76
C LEU A 263 -5.99 16.78 -21.88
N LYS A 264 -6.91 16.13 -22.61
CA LYS A 264 -7.70 16.75 -23.68
C LYS A 264 -8.54 17.92 -23.16
N ASN A 265 -9.01 17.85 -21.93
CA ASN A 265 -9.78 18.89 -21.26
C ASN A 265 -8.91 19.96 -20.59
N GLY A 266 -7.58 19.91 -20.77
CA GLY A 266 -6.63 20.92 -20.27
C GLY A 266 -6.25 20.76 -18.79
N TYR A 267 -6.55 19.63 -18.17
CA TYR A 267 -6.10 19.36 -16.80
C TYR A 267 -4.60 19.04 -16.78
N THR A 268 -3.91 19.54 -15.79
CA THR A 268 -2.50 19.26 -15.50
C THR A 268 -2.32 18.19 -14.42
N ASP A 269 -3.39 17.91 -13.67
CA ASP A 269 -3.42 16.98 -12.56
C ASP A 269 -4.67 16.11 -12.60
N ILE A 270 -4.55 14.88 -12.12
CA ILE A 270 -5.75 14.11 -11.74
C ILE A 270 -6.41 14.75 -10.51
N PRO A 271 -7.69 14.46 -10.22
CA PRO A 271 -8.28 14.84 -8.94
C PRO A 271 -7.45 14.33 -7.76
N ASN A 272 -7.13 15.23 -6.82
CA ASN A 272 -6.32 14.88 -5.66
C ASN A 272 -7.01 13.81 -4.81
N PHE A 273 -6.24 12.84 -4.32
CA PHE A 273 -6.74 11.87 -3.34
C PHE A 273 -7.21 12.57 -2.06
N PRO A 274 -8.19 12.00 -1.34
CA PRO A 274 -8.64 12.56 -0.07
C PRO A 274 -7.56 12.44 1.01
N ASN A 275 -7.61 13.28 2.04
CA ASN A 275 -6.58 13.35 3.09
C ASN A 275 -6.46 12.08 3.94
N ASN A 276 -7.44 11.21 3.92
CA ASN A 276 -7.47 9.91 4.58
C ASN A 276 -7.09 8.74 3.64
N ALA A 277 -6.60 9.06 2.45
CA ALA A 277 -6.10 8.04 1.53
C ALA A 277 -4.76 7.48 2.02
N ILE A 278 -4.64 6.16 1.96
CA ILE A 278 -3.38 5.44 2.18
C ILE A 278 -3.16 4.51 0.99
N THR A 279 -1.95 4.50 0.47
CA THR A 279 -1.51 3.48 -0.48
C THR A 279 -0.28 2.76 0.05
N ILE A 280 -0.17 1.48 -0.28
CA ILE A 280 0.95 0.64 0.17
C ILE A 280 1.57 -0.11 -1.01
N LYS A 281 2.86 -0.40 -0.86
CA LYS A 281 3.61 -1.28 -1.76
C LYS A 281 4.39 -2.28 -0.90
N PRO A 282 3.75 -3.40 -0.49
CA PRO A 282 4.45 -4.48 0.19
C PRO A 282 5.46 -5.15 -0.74
N VAL A 283 6.56 -5.60 -0.14
CA VAL A 283 7.70 -6.26 -0.80
C VAL A 283 7.88 -7.64 -0.19
N TYR A 284 7.83 -8.67 -1.02
CA TYR A 284 7.87 -10.05 -0.57
C TYR A 284 9.04 -10.82 -1.17
N LYS A 285 9.49 -11.84 -0.44
CA LYS A 285 10.29 -12.95 -0.95
C LYS A 285 9.49 -14.24 -0.82
N VAL A 286 9.56 -15.09 -1.84
CA VAL A 286 8.87 -16.37 -1.85
C VAL A 286 9.84 -17.47 -1.41
N ILE A 287 9.50 -18.18 -0.36
CA ILE A 287 10.26 -19.31 0.16
C ILE A 287 9.58 -20.59 -0.32
N THR A 288 10.32 -21.40 -1.05
CA THR A 288 9.87 -22.67 -1.63
C THR A 288 10.80 -23.81 -1.22
N ALA A 289 10.40 -25.04 -1.46
CA ALA A 289 11.28 -26.18 -1.26
C ALA A 289 12.57 -26.10 -2.11
N ALA A 290 12.51 -25.43 -3.28
CA ALA A 290 13.66 -25.33 -4.18
C ALA A 290 14.74 -24.35 -3.69
N ASN A 291 14.37 -23.32 -2.90
CA ASN A 291 15.32 -22.34 -2.37
C ASN A 291 15.59 -22.48 -0.86
N THR A 292 15.19 -23.63 -0.28
CA THR A 292 15.52 -24.01 1.10
C THR A 292 16.45 -25.22 1.12
N LYS A 293 17.30 -25.28 2.14
CA LYS A 293 18.13 -26.45 2.43
C LYS A 293 17.81 -26.97 3.83
N ASN A 294 17.27 -28.18 3.92
CA ASN A 294 16.82 -28.77 5.18
C ASN A 294 15.86 -27.86 5.98
N GLY A 295 14.91 -27.24 5.30
CA GLY A 295 13.94 -26.32 5.93
C GLY A 295 14.52 -24.95 6.30
N ILE A 296 15.74 -24.64 5.88
CA ILE A 296 16.39 -23.35 6.13
C ILE A 296 16.47 -22.55 4.83
N TYR A 297 15.92 -21.34 4.87
CA TYR A 297 16.09 -20.33 3.83
C TYR A 297 17.18 -19.34 4.24
N THR A 298 18.17 -19.14 3.38
CA THR A 298 19.18 -18.10 3.60
C THR A 298 18.66 -16.78 3.07
N PHE A 299 18.39 -15.84 3.98
CA PHE A 299 17.82 -14.53 3.67
C PHE A 299 18.92 -13.47 3.71
N PRO A 300 19.08 -12.63 2.67
CA PRO A 300 20.02 -11.51 2.70
C PRO A 300 19.68 -10.54 3.82
N GLY A 301 20.59 -10.38 4.78
CA GLY A 301 20.44 -9.45 5.91
C GLY A 301 21.06 -8.10 5.59
N TRP A 302 20.29 -7.02 5.72
CA TRP A 302 20.79 -5.67 5.46
C TRP A 302 21.99 -5.32 6.38
N PRO A 303 23.17 -5.00 5.82
CA PRO A 303 24.36 -4.70 6.62
C PRO A 303 24.52 -3.22 6.95
N GLY A 304 23.61 -2.36 6.47
CA GLY A 304 23.69 -0.90 6.57
C GLY A 304 24.07 -0.21 5.26
N THR A 305 23.85 1.11 5.24
CA THR A 305 24.17 1.95 4.08
C THR A 305 25.68 1.92 3.78
N PRO A 306 26.10 1.64 2.53
CA PRO A 306 27.51 1.63 2.18
C PRO A 306 28.12 3.04 2.23
N SER A 307 29.37 3.13 2.67
CA SER A 307 30.15 4.36 2.64
C SER A 307 31.50 4.09 1.96
N PRO A 308 31.82 4.76 0.84
CA PRO A 308 30.98 5.73 0.12
C PRO A 308 29.71 5.10 -0.49
N ALA A 309 28.72 5.95 -0.79
CA ALA A 309 27.49 5.52 -1.44
C ALA A 309 27.77 4.87 -2.80
N LYS A 310 27.04 3.80 -3.11
CA LYS A 310 27.14 3.04 -4.38
C LYS A 310 25.85 2.26 -4.62
N THR A 311 25.66 1.74 -5.83
CA THR A 311 24.69 0.67 -6.06
C THR A 311 25.03 -0.48 -5.14
N PHE A 312 24.04 -0.96 -4.36
CA PHE A 312 24.29 -1.95 -3.31
C PHE A 312 23.19 -3.01 -3.30
N PRO A 313 23.17 -3.87 -4.32
CA PRO A 313 22.20 -4.94 -4.43
C PRO A 313 22.44 -6.05 -3.40
N GLU A 314 21.41 -6.86 -3.12
CA GLU A 314 21.44 -7.89 -2.08
C GLU A 314 22.61 -8.87 -2.21
N GLU A 315 23.03 -9.20 -3.43
CA GLU A 315 24.19 -10.07 -3.70
C GLU A 315 25.51 -9.48 -3.21
N ASP A 316 25.59 -8.14 -3.06
CA ASP A 316 26.79 -7.45 -2.56
C ASP A 316 26.80 -7.27 -1.05
N TRP A 317 25.69 -7.56 -0.36
CA TRP A 317 25.60 -7.33 1.08
C TRP A 317 26.55 -8.20 1.90
N ASN A 318 26.89 -9.36 1.37
CA ASN A 318 27.76 -10.32 2.08
C ASN A 318 27.35 -10.50 3.55
N SER A 319 26.06 -10.60 3.78
CA SER A 319 25.42 -10.64 5.10
C SER A 319 24.11 -11.41 5.01
N CYS A 320 23.90 -12.34 5.93
CA CYS A 320 22.77 -13.26 5.92
C CYS A 320 22.11 -13.39 7.28
N VAL A 321 20.85 -13.81 7.26
CA VAL A 321 20.17 -14.48 8.35
C VAL A 321 19.58 -15.80 7.85
N TYR A 322 19.28 -16.70 8.75
CA TYR A 322 18.79 -18.04 8.43
C TYR A 322 17.37 -18.20 8.94
N VAL A 323 16.42 -18.35 8.03
CA VAL A 323 15.00 -18.53 8.35
C VAL A 323 14.68 -20.02 8.40
N ASP A 324 14.41 -20.52 9.59
CA ASP A 324 13.94 -21.89 9.81
C ASP A 324 12.42 -21.90 9.63
N VAL A 325 11.97 -22.44 8.49
CA VAL A 325 10.54 -22.46 8.14
C VAL A 325 9.78 -23.59 8.83
N THR A 326 10.49 -24.53 9.46
CA THR A 326 9.91 -25.69 10.16
C THR A 326 9.94 -25.55 11.67
N GLY A 327 10.79 -24.66 12.17
CA GLY A 327 10.98 -24.43 13.59
C GLY A 327 10.12 -23.31 14.15
N SER A 328 10.23 -23.12 15.46
CA SER A 328 9.59 -22.03 16.19
C SER A 328 10.51 -21.51 17.29
N GLY A 329 10.43 -20.23 17.60
CA GLY A 329 11.24 -19.62 18.67
C GLY A 329 11.22 -18.09 18.63
N THR A 330 12.00 -17.51 19.50
CA THR A 330 12.08 -16.04 19.65
C THR A 330 12.84 -15.37 18.50
N GLY A 331 13.67 -16.11 17.79
CA GLY A 331 14.57 -15.56 16.78
C GLY A 331 15.86 -15.00 17.37
N GLY A 332 16.84 -14.78 16.48
CA GLY A 332 18.12 -14.12 16.80
C GLY A 332 18.00 -12.60 16.92
N ASN A 333 19.14 -11.93 16.88
CA ASN A 333 19.23 -10.48 16.98
C ASN A 333 20.38 -9.89 16.15
N THR A 334 20.99 -10.67 15.27
CA THR A 334 22.14 -10.22 14.47
C THR A 334 22.13 -10.84 13.08
N VAL A 335 22.90 -10.26 12.19
CA VAL A 335 23.22 -10.81 10.87
C VAL A 335 24.54 -11.58 10.90
N ASP A 336 24.71 -12.54 10.03
CA ASP A 336 25.96 -13.26 9.80
C ASP A 336 26.76 -12.58 8.71
N THR A 337 27.73 -11.76 9.08
CA THR A 337 28.64 -11.13 8.13
C THR A 337 29.53 -12.18 7.45
N GLY A 338 29.50 -12.23 6.14
CA GLY A 338 30.21 -13.21 5.35
C GLY A 338 29.45 -14.51 5.17
N CYS A 339 28.20 -14.62 5.62
CA CYS A 339 27.34 -15.81 5.48
C CYS A 339 28.04 -17.13 5.86
N LYS A 340 28.76 -17.11 6.97
CA LYS A 340 29.67 -18.20 7.41
C LYS A 340 28.93 -19.42 7.95
N GLY A 341 27.74 -19.23 8.47
CA GLY A 341 26.92 -20.34 8.96
C GLY A 341 25.92 -19.96 10.06
N ARG A 342 24.93 -20.81 10.17
CA ARG A 342 23.81 -20.67 11.10
C ARG A 342 24.22 -20.90 12.55
N ASN A 343 23.74 -20.04 13.44
CA ASN A 343 23.79 -20.20 14.90
C ASN A 343 22.53 -19.57 15.53
N ALA A 344 22.39 -19.66 16.85
CA ALA A 344 21.21 -19.17 17.56
C ALA A 344 20.99 -17.65 17.39
N SER A 345 22.06 -16.85 17.29
CA SER A 345 21.93 -15.40 17.22
C SER A 345 21.55 -14.87 15.83
N ASN A 346 21.71 -15.67 14.77
CA ASN A 346 21.37 -15.29 13.39
C ASN A 346 20.27 -16.18 12.77
N THR A 347 19.61 -17.02 13.58
CA THR A 347 18.48 -17.86 13.16
C THR A 347 17.18 -17.21 13.55
N PHE A 348 16.25 -17.15 12.61
CA PHE A 348 14.90 -16.60 12.77
C PHE A 348 13.87 -17.63 12.32
N TYR A 349 12.60 -17.37 12.66
CA TYR A 349 11.47 -18.25 12.36
C TYR A 349 10.40 -17.50 11.60
N LEU A 350 9.43 -18.18 10.99
CA LEU A 350 8.34 -17.51 10.29
C LEU A 350 7.56 -16.55 11.19
N SER A 351 7.47 -16.84 12.49
CA SER A 351 6.86 -15.94 13.48
C SER A 351 7.56 -14.59 13.67
N ASN A 352 8.78 -14.43 13.14
CA ASN A 352 9.51 -13.16 13.13
C ASN A 352 9.29 -12.35 11.84
N PHE A 353 8.44 -12.83 10.94
CA PHE A 353 8.08 -12.16 9.70
C PHE A 353 6.56 -12.07 9.59
N ILE A 354 6.07 -10.95 9.08
CA ILE A 354 4.73 -10.92 8.50
C ILE A 354 4.81 -11.80 7.26
N HIS A 355 3.93 -12.79 7.14
CA HIS A 355 4.01 -13.76 6.05
C HIS A 355 2.64 -14.30 5.66
N ASN A 356 2.54 -14.78 4.44
CA ASN A 356 1.37 -15.46 3.90
C ASN A 356 1.75 -16.86 3.46
N THR A 357 0.93 -17.85 3.83
CA THR A 357 1.03 -19.19 3.28
C THR A 357 0.33 -19.23 1.92
N LEU A 358 1.06 -19.67 0.90
CA LEU A 358 0.55 -19.68 -0.47
C LEU A 358 -0.57 -20.70 -0.65
N THR A 359 -1.64 -20.25 -1.27
CA THR A 359 -2.72 -21.14 -1.74
C THR A 359 -2.34 -21.84 -3.05
N ALA A 360 -3.13 -22.80 -3.48
CA ALA A 360 -2.96 -23.41 -4.81
C ALA A 360 -3.17 -22.37 -5.95
N ALA A 361 -3.99 -21.35 -5.72
CA ALA A 361 -4.20 -20.26 -6.66
C ALA A 361 -2.96 -19.37 -6.76
N ASP A 362 -2.34 -19.02 -5.63
CA ASP A 362 -1.08 -18.24 -5.59
C ASP A 362 0.05 -19.00 -6.29
N ALA A 363 0.22 -20.30 -6.00
CA ALA A 363 1.23 -21.13 -6.64
C ALA A 363 1.03 -21.20 -8.18
N LYS A 364 -0.21 -21.37 -8.63
CA LYS A 364 -0.54 -21.35 -10.06
C LYS A 364 -0.25 -19.99 -10.69
N TYR A 365 -0.59 -18.90 -10.01
CA TYR A 365 -0.31 -17.55 -10.45
C TYR A 365 1.19 -17.29 -10.58
N LEU A 366 1.96 -17.57 -9.54
CA LEU A 366 3.42 -17.41 -9.51
C LEU A 366 4.08 -18.19 -10.66
N LYS A 367 3.64 -19.43 -10.90
CA LYS A 367 4.14 -20.24 -12.01
C LYS A 367 3.79 -19.65 -13.38
N SER A 368 2.56 -19.18 -13.58
CA SER A 368 2.09 -18.71 -14.89
C SER A 368 2.58 -17.30 -15.22
N GLN A 369 2.67 -16.41 -14.24
CA GLN A 369 2.98 -14.99 -14.43
C GLN A 369 4.45 -14.67 -14.18
N LEU A 370 5.09 -15.36 -13.24
CA LEU A 370 6.44 -15.05 -12.78
C LEU A 370 7.42 -16.22 -13.00
N SER A 371 6.96 -17.34 -13.58
CA SER A 371 7.76 -18.56 -13.81
C SER A 371 8.38 -19.14 -12.55
N ILE A 372 7.79 -18.89 -11.37
CA ILE A 372 8.26 -19.39 -10.09
C ILE A 372 7.58 -20.72 -9.82
N SER A 373 8.39 -21.75 -9.55
CA SER A 373 7.90 -23.05 -9.13
C SER A 373 7.59 -23.04 -7.65
N ALA A 374 6.39 -22.59 -7.30
CA ALA A 374 5.85 -22.64 -5.94
C ALA A 374 4.73 -23.68 -5.82
N SER A 375 4.46 -24.11 -4.61
CA SER A 375 3.40 -25.06 -4.25
C SER A 375 2.48 -24.46 -3.18
N ALA A 376 1.27 -24.98 -3.06
CA ALA A 376 0.44 -24.65 -1.89
C ALA A 376 1.16 -25.09 -0.61
N GLY A 377 1.18 -24.21 0.39
CA GLY A 377 1.93 -24.40 1.63
C GLY A 377 3.32 -23.77 1.66
N ASP A 378 3.88 -23.39 0.50
CA ASP A 378 5.05 -22.48 0.46
C ASP A 378 4.70 -21.10 1.04
N VAL A 379 5.69 -20.26 1.33
CA VAL A 379 5.49 -19.05 2.12
C VAL A 379 6.00 -17.82 1.38
N ALA A 380 5.24 -16.73 1.42
CA ALA A 380 5.69 -15.39 1.05
C ALA A 380 5.94 -14.57 2.32
N ILE A 381 7.20 -14.22 2.61
CA ILE A 381 7.58 -13.36 3.73
C ILE A 381 7.62 -11.90 3.28
N LEU A 382 7.04 -11.01 4.07
CA LEU A 382 7.16 -9.58 3.87
C LEU A 382 8.57 -9.14 4.27
N VAL A 383 9.31 -8.53 3.36
CA VAL A 383 10.67 -8.04 3.64
C VAL A 383 10.76 -6.52 3.70
N GLY A 384 9.75 -5.84 3.16
CA GLY A 384 9.61 -4.40 3.24
C GLY A 384 8.20 -3.94 2.85
N MET A 385 7.89 -2.67 3.12
CA MET A 385 6.66 -2.05 2.70
C MET A 385 6.83 -0.53 2.61
N HIS A 386 6.56 0.04 1.44
CA HIS A 386 6.28 1.47 1.36
C HIS A 386 4.85 1.73 1.78
N VAL A 387 4.68 2.74 2.61
CA VAL A 387 3.38 3.24 3.06
C VAL A 387 3.35 4.74 2.78
N THR A 388 2.25 5.23 2.23
CA THR A 388 2.11 6.65 1.99
C THR A 388 0.70 7.12 2.32
N THR A 389 0.60 8.26 3.01
CA THR A 389 -0.65 8.84 3.47
C THR A 389 -0.84 10.25 2.89
N ARG A 390 -2.04 10.57 2.40
CA ARG A 390 -2.35 11.83 1.69
C ARG A 390 -2.63 13.00 2.65
N GLU A 391 -2.18 12.92 3.88
CA GLU A 391 -2.43 13.93 4.91
C GLU A 391 -1.85 15.30 4.58
N ILE A 392 -0.81 15.36 3.76
CA ILE A 392 -0.25 16.58 3.18
C ILE A 392 -0.22 16.52 1.66
N LYS A 393 -0.14 17.69 1.01
CA LYS A 393 -0.18 17.83 -0.47
C LYS A 393 0.84 16.95 -1.19
N ARG A 394 2.02 16.71 -0.60
CA ARG A 394 3.10 15.89 -1.18
C ARG A 394 3.15 14.48 -0.59
N TRP A 395 2.10 14.07 0.12
CA TRP A 395 1.98 12.85 0.86
C TRP A 395 3.06 12.72 1.95
N ALA A 396 2.74 12.06 3.03
CA ALA A 396 3.69 11.66 4.04
C ALA A 396 4.14 10.23 3.75
N TRP A 397 5.44 10.01 3.73
CA TRP A 397 6.06 8.77 3.27
C TRP A 397 6.73 8.06 4.41
N GLN A 398 6.44 6.76 4.54
CA GLN A 398 7.10 5.84 5.45
C GLN A 398 7.52 4.60 4.66
N THR A 399 8.68 4.07 4.97
CA THR A 399 9.08 2.76 4.47
C THR A 399 9.55 1.90 5.61
N PHE A 400 9.09 0.66 5.61
CA PHE A 400 9.40 -0.33 6.61
C PHE A 400 10.20 -1.45 5.95
N PHE A 401 11.21 -1.96 6.64
CA PHE A 401 12.03 -3.06 6.15
C PHE A 401 12.40 -3.99 7.30
N TRP A 402 12.44 -5.27 7.00
CA TRP A 402 12.76 -6.28 7.99
C TRP A 402 14.18 -6.10 8.54
N THR A 403 14.37 -6.24 9.84
CA THR A 403 15.64 -6.10 10.52
C THR A 403 15.89 -7.22 11.53
N ALA A 404 17.13 -7.72 11.56
CA ALA A 404 17.55 -8.70 12.57
C ALA A 404 17.66 -8.08 13.96
N ASN A 405 18.11 -6.82 14.03
CA ASN A 405 18.29 -6.10 15.31
C ASN A 405 17.22 -5.03 15.45
N VAL A 406 16.15 -5.36 16.16
CA VAL A 406 14.99 -4.48 16.33
C VAL A 406 15.27 -3.24 17.17
N SER A 407 16.21 -3.29 18.10
CA SER A 407 16.54 -2.18 18.98
C SER A 407 17.63 -1.26 18.43
N ASN A 408 18.42 -1.75 17.49
CA ASN A 408 19.51 -0.98 16.88
C ASN A 408 19.62 -1.32 15.38
N PRO A 409 18.59 -0.97 14.58
CA PRO A 409 18.60 -1.21 13.14
C PRO A 409 19.68 -0.34 12.47
N TYR A 410 20.18 -0.84 11.32
CA TYR A 410 21.11 -0.09 10.49
C TYR A 410 20.40 1.05 9.73
N LEU A 411 21.19 2.06 9.32
CA LEU A 411 20.74 3.09 8.38
C LEU A 411 20.04 2.45 7.15
N PRO A 412 18.97 3.04 6.64
CA PRO A 412 18.45 4.40 6.88
C PRO A 412 17.53 4.55 8.12
N SER A 413 17.46 3.57 9.01
CA SER A 413 16.81 3.69 10.32
C SER A 413 17.84 4.02 11.41
N SER A 414 17.42 4.01 12.68
CA SER A 414 18.31 4.24 13.82
C SER A 414 17.73 3.68 15.12
N SER A 415 18.57 3.57 16.16
CA SER A 415 18.11 3.22 17.51
C SER A 415 17.12 4.25 18.09
N ALA A 416 17.26 5.53 17.73
CA ALA A 416 16.32 6.58 18.14
C ALA A 416 14.92 6.35 17.54
N ILE A 417 14.84 6.01 16.24
CA ILE A 417 13.58 5.63 15.59
C ILE A 417 13.00 4.35 16.21
N ALA A 418 13.84 3.35 16.44
CA ALA A 418 13.43 2.08 17.04
C ALA A 418 12.90 2.23 18.47
N ALA A 419 13.46 3.16 19.26
CA ALA A 419 13.04 3.41 20.64
C ALA A 419 11.58 3.94 20.76
N LEU A 420 11.05 4.52 19.69
CA LEU A 420 9.67 5.02 19.62
C LEU A 420 8.68 3.95 19.08
N GLN A 421 9.14 2.73 18.81
CA GLN A 421 8.28 1.66 18.33
C GLN A 421 7.23 1.27 19.40
N PRO A 422 5.93 1.16 19.05
CA PRO A 422 4.90 0.78 20.00
C PRO A 422 5.14 -0.60 20.61
N SER A 423 5.02 -0.71 21.92
CA SER A 423 5.15 -2.00 22.63
C SER A 423 4.03 -2.99 22.29
N THR A 424 2.94 -2.50 21.75
CA THR A 424 1.73 -3.26 21.37
C THR A 424 1.87 -4.04 20.06
N LEU A 425 2.93 -3.82 19.28
CA LEU A 425 3.20 -4.61 18.06
C LEU A 425 3.40 -6.09 18.40
N ASP A 426 2.89 -6.96 17.54
CA ASP A 426 3.14 -8.40 17.66
C ASP A 426 4.60 -8.78 17.32
N SER A 427 4.97 -10.04 17.55
CA SER A 427 6.34 -10.52 17.33
C SER A 427 6.84 -10.26 15.91
N ALA A 428 6.00 -10.49 14.90
CA ALA A 428 6.39 -10.28 13.50
C ALA A 428 6.55 -8.79 13.18
N SER A 429 5.56 -7.97 13.55
CA SER A 429 5.54 -6.53 13.22
C SER A 429 6.66 -5.74 13.91
N LYS A 430 7.20 -6.25 15.03
CA LYS A 430 8.37 -5.66 15.73
C LYS A 430 9.68 -5.77 14.96
N HIS A 431 9.80 -6.77 14.07
CA HIS A 431 11.02 -6.99 13.28
C HIS A 431 11.16 -6.06 12.07
N TYR A 432 10.46 -4.92 12.06
CA TYR A 432 10.61 -3.94 11.00
C TYR A 432 11.20 -2.64 11.54
N ALA A 433 12.23 -2.16 10.85
CA ALA A 433 12.78 -0.83 11.01
C ALA A 433 12.05 0.14 10.09
N MET A 434 12.09 1.43 10.40
CA MET A 434 11.38 2.46 9.65
C MET A 434 12.34 3.55 9.19
N SER A 435 12.09 4.08 7.99
CA SER A 435 12.63 5.35 7.50
C SER A 435 11.48 6.21 6.97
N VAL A 436 11.55 7.53 7.14
CA VAL A 436 10.47 8.45 6.82
C VAL A 436 10.92 9.61 5.95
N ALA A 437 10.04 10.07 5.05
CA ALA A 437 10.23 11.26 4.23
C ALA A 437 8.94 12.09 4.24
N TYR A 438 8.83 13.03 5.16
CA TYR A 438 7.75 14.03 5.21
C TYR A 438 8.18 15.33 4.55
N GLN A 439 9.38 15.38 4.04
CA GLN A 439 10.00 16.47 3.29
C GLN A 439 11.03 15.93 2.31
N MET A 440 11.33 16.67 1.25
CA MET A 440 12.34 16.28 0.25
C MET A 440 13.75 16.62 0.71
N VAL A 441 13.90 17.73 1.37
CA VAL A 441 15.18 18.26 1.87
C VAL A 441 14.99 18.84 3.26
N LYS A 442 16.08 19.02 4.02
CA LYS A 442 16.08 19.55 5.38
C LYS A 442 16.97 20.79 5.44
N PRO A 443 16.48 21.96 5.86
CA PRO A 443 15.09 22.27 6.22
C PRO A 443 14.14 22.12 5.04
N ALA A 444 12.84 21.89 5.34
CA ALA A 444 11.80 21.65 4.33
C ALA A 444 11.62 22.88 3.43
N GLN A 445 11.40 22.63 2.13
CA GLN A 445 11.20 23.64 1.10
C GLN A 445 9.74 23.67 0.61
N PRO A 446 9.28 24.78 0.02
CA PRO A 446 10.01 26.06 -0.13
C PRO A 446 10.00 26.86 1.18
N ILE A 447 11.17 27.28 1.66
CA ILE A 447 11.28 28.19 2.80
C ILE A 447 11.22 29.64 2.35
N MET A 448 11.98 30.00 1.32
CA MET A 448 11.96 31.34 0.71
C MET A 448 12.14 31.23 -0.80
N ASN A 449 11.32 31.98 -1.56
CA ASN A 449 11.42 32.13 -3.02
C ASN A 449 11.49 30.83 -3.84
N GLY A 450 11.18 29.69 -3.24
CA GLY A 450 11.23 28.39 -3.90
C GLY A 450 12.64 27.86 -4.22
N GLU A 451 13.68 28.48 -3.70
CA GLU A 451 15.05 28.00 -3.89
C GLU A 451 15.32 26.75 -3.06
N ASN A 452 16.07 25.80 -3.65
CA ASN A 452 16.52 24.60 -2.95
C ASN A 452 17.77 24.92 -2.13
N VAL A 453 17.57 25.27 -0.86
CA VAL A 453 18.64 25.60 0.10
C VAL A 453 18.81 24.52 1.18
N GLY A 454 18.02 23.45 1.12
CA GLY A 454 18.09 22.34 2.08
C GLY A 454 19.08 21.27 1.64
N GLU A 455 19.59 20.53 2.65
CA GLU A 455 20.36 19.32 2.42
C GLU A 455 19.45 18.13 2.12
N SER A 456 19.97 17.13 1.43
CA SER A 456 19.26 15.90 1.11
C SER A 456 18.69 15.23 2.36
N HIS A 457 17.41 14.88 2.33
CA HIS A 457 16.77 14.07 3.38
C HIS A 457 16.58 12.65 2.86
N ILE A 458 17.45 11.74 3.30
CA ILE A 458 17.55 10.38 2.78
C ILE A 458 16.54 9.46 3.47
N ALA A 459 15.70 8.80 2.65
CA ALA A 459 14.74 7.78 3.10
C ALA A 459 14.49 6.79 1.96
N TYR A 460 14.87 5.53 2.15
CA TYR A 460 14.74 4.46 1.15
C TYR A 460 14.51 3.10 1.82
N ASN A 461 14.09 2.11 1.01
CA ASN A 461 13.98 0.72 1.43
C ASN A 461 15.19 -0.07 0.93
N PRO A 462 15.93 -0.73 1.83
CA PRO A 462 17.08 -1.56 1.44
C PRO A 462 16.74 -2.63 0.40
N HIS A 463 15.58 -3.28 0.50
CA HIS A 463 15.16 -4.34 -0.42
C HIS A 463 14.66 -3.84 -1.77
N LEU A 464 14.46 -2.53 -1.95
CA LEU A 464 14.05 -1.92 -3.22
C LEU A 464 15.11 -0.97 -3.75
N GLU A 465 15.16 0.26 -3.25
CA GLU A 465 15.98 1.33 -3.84
C GLU A 465 17.47 1.00 -3.82
N ALA A 466 18.00 0.40 -2.75
CA ALA A 466 19.41 -0.01 -2.70
C ALA A 466 19.77 -1.05 -3.77
N ASN A 467 18.77 -1.83 -4.19
CA ASN A 467 18.91 -2.85 -5.22
C ASN A 467 18.77 -2.32 -6.66
N PHE A 468 18.29 -1.08 -6.86
CA PHE A 468 18.07 -0.56 -8.20
C PHE A 468 19.40 -0.19 -8.85
N ASP A 469 19.48 -0.40 -10.17
CA ASP A 469 20.64 0.02 -10.94
C ASP A 469 20.80 1.55 -10.90
N GLN A 470 22.04 2.03 -10.88
CA GLN A 470 22.36 3.46 -10.89
C GLN A 470 21.64 4.22 -12.00
N GLN A 471 21.46 3.61 -13.17
CA GLN A 471 20.76 4.20 -14.32
C GLN A 471 19.31 4.61 -14.01
N VAL A 472 18.70 4.04 -12.97
CA VAL A 472 17.37 4.42 -12.50
C VAL A 472 17.38 5.84 -11.93
N PHE A 473 18.53 6.32 -11.45
CA PHE A 473 18.70 7.58 -10.74
C PHE A 473 19.59 8.60 -11.46
N GLN A 474 19.97 8.33 -12.71
CA GLN A 474 20.75 9.27 -13.51
C GLN A 474 19.92 10.48 -13.88
N ILE A 475 20.23 11.62 -13.31
CA ILE A 475 19.65 12.88 -13.71
C ILE A 475 20.57 13.50 -14.77
N ASN A 476 20.07 13.61 -16.01
CA ASN A 476 20.70 14.46 -17.03
C ASN A 476 20.41 15.97 -16.75
N ARG A 477 20.33 16.34 -15.49
CA ARG A 477 20.10 17.70 -15.06
C ARG A 477 21.42 18.28 -14.60
N ALA A 478 21.94 19.23 -15.34
CA ALA A 478 23.06 20.03 -14.88
C ALA A 478 22.58 20.97 -13.77
N ILE A 479 22.85 20.65 -12.51
CA ILE A 479 22.79 21.61 -11.42
C ILE A 479 24.19 22.24 -11.37
N ASN A 480 24.30 23.52 -11.64
CA ASN A 480 25.57 24.26 -11.74
C ASN A 480 26.57 23.70 -12.75
N GLY A 481 26.11 22.96 -13.77
CA GLY A 481 26.95 22.38 -14.82
C GLY A 481 27.41 20.94 -14.53
N ASP A 482 27.17 20.39 -13.36
CA ASP A 482 27.55 19.03 -12.99
C ASP A 482 26.41 18.04 -13.23
N ILE A 483 26.75 16.85 -13.78
CA ILE A 483 25.82 15.73 -13.92
C ILE A 483 25.83 14.98 -12.59
N TYR A 484 24.72 14.99 -11.88
CA TYR A 484 24.54 14.20 -10.65
C TYR A 484 24.19 12.76 -11.02
N ASN A 485 25.04 11.83 -10.60
CA ASN A 485 24.77 10.41 -10.58
C ASN A 485 24.54 10.02 -9.12
N GLU A 486 23.29 9.66 -8.79
CA GLU A 486 22.94 9.23 -7.45
C GLU A 486 22.72 7.72 -7.40
N PHE A 487 22.71 7.20 -6.20
CA PHE A 487 22.48 5.77 -5.94
C PHE A 487 21.17 5.59 -5.19
N GLY A 488 20.61 4.40 -5.26
CA GLY A 488 19.39 4.07 -4.54
C GLY A 488 19.46 4.30 -3.03
N VAL A 489 20.66 4.22 -2.46
CA VAL A 489 20.94 4.50 -1.05
C VAL A 489 21.00 5.99 -0.70
N GLN A 490 20.78 6.86 -1.66
CA GLN A 490 20.74 8.33 -1.49
C GLN A 490 19.36 8.90 -1.85
N THR A 491 18.34 8.06 -1.96
CA THR A 491 17.02 8.47 -2.45
C THR A 491 16.12 9.01 -1.36
N ASN A 492 15.12 9.78 -1.80
CA ASN A 492 14.00 10.25 -0.99
C ASN A 492 12.70 9.85 -1.66
N CYS A 493 11.84 9.15 -0.91
CA CYS A 493 10.56 8.66 -1.44
C CYS A 493 9.70 9.79 -2.04
N MET A 494 9.59 10.93 -1.33
CA MET A 494 8.77 12.06 -1.77
C MET A 494 9.31 12.68 -3.06
N THR A 495 10.63 12.85 -3.19
CA THR A 495 11.25 13.42 -4.40
C THR A 495 11.03 12.51 -5.60
N CYS A 496 11.27 11.21 -5.45
CA CYS A 496 11.06 10.24 -6.51
C CYS A 496 9.58 10.19 -6.96
N HIS A 497 8.66 10.15 -6.01
CA HIS A 497 7.22 10.07 -6.29
C HIS A 497 6.61 11.39 -6.80
N ASN A 498 7.26 12.53 -6.56
CA ASN A 498 6.85 13.81 -7.15
C ASN A 498 6.80 13.76 -8.69
N LEU A 499 7.63 12.90 -9.30
CA LEU A 499 7.68 12.70 -10.76
C LEU A 499 6.57 11.78 -11.31
N ALA A 500 5.63 11.33 -10.48
CA ALA A 500 4.53 10.48 -10.94
C ALA A 500 3.65 11.23 -11.93
N GLN A 501 3.74 10.85 -13.21
CA GLN A 501 3.05 11.50 -14.32
C GLN A 501 2.66 10.53 -15.42
N TYR A 502 1.63 10.88 -16.16
CA TYR A 502 1.23 10.22 -17.39
C TYR A 502 1.62 11.12 -18.59
N ASP A 503 2.44 10.58 -19.49
CA ASP A 503 2.81 11.23 -20.74
C ASP A 503 2.10 10.53 -21.90
N PRO A 504 1.20 11.20 -22.65
CA PRO A 504 0.45 10.57 -23.73
C PRO A 504 1.34 10.17 -24.94
N LYS A 505 2.60 10.63 -24.99
CA LYS A 505 3.57 10.28 -26.04
C LYS A 505 4.26 8.94 -25.77
N VAL A 506 4.09 8.40 -24.56
CA VAL A 506 4.73 7.16 -24.13
C VAL A 506 3.92 5.95 -24.59
N ASP A 507 4.57 4.99 -25.21
CA ASP A 507 3.97 3.68 -25.50
C ASP A 507 4.01 2.78 -24.26
N TYR A 508 2.93 2.82 -23.48
CA TYR A 508 2.79 1.97 -22.30
C TYR A 508 2.60 0.48 -22.63
N LYS A 509 2.31 0.12 -23.88
CA LYS A 509 2.17 -1.30 -24.32
C LYS A 509 3.52 -2.00 -24.35
N THR A 510 4.51 -1.35 -24.93
CA THR A 510 5.86 -1.93 -25.10
C THR A 510 6.70 -1.82 -23.85
N ASN A 511 6.52 -0.77 -23.07
CA ASN A 511 7.37 -0.42 -21.95
C ASN A 511 6.80 -0.78 -20.56
N GLY A 512 5.62 -1.44 -20.51
CA GLY A 512 5.04 -1.94 -19.27
C GLY A 512 4.76 -0.86 -18.22
N GLY A 513 4.37 0.35 -18.67
CA GLY A 513 4.05 1.47 -17.79
C GLY A 513 5.24 2.17 -17.13
N ALA A 514 6.45 1.68 -17.39
CA ALA A 514 7.70 2.25 -16.84
C ALA A 514 8.56 2.83 -17.94
N ASN A 515 7.97 3.49 -18.93
CA ASN A 515 8.79 4.20 -19.87
C ASN A 515 9.41 5.41 -19.19
N ARG A 516 10.67 5.24 -18.87
CA ARG A 516 11.47 6.34 -18.43
C ARG A 516 12.76 6.36 -19.19
N GLU A 517 12.69 7.09 -20.25
CA GLU A 517 13.87 7.69 -20.84
C GLU A 517 14.49 8.72 -19.89
N LYS A 518 13.73 9.14 -18.85
CA LYS A 518 14.16 10.11 -17.84
C LYS A 518 14.32 9.43 -16.49
N PRO A 519 15.51 9.45 -15.90
CA PRO A 519 15.76 8.91 -14.57
C PRO A 519 15.01 9.67 -13.47
N TYR A 520 14.88 9.03 -12.31
CA TYR A 520 14.28 9.65 -11.14
C TYR A 520 15.25 10.65 -10.51
N GLY A 521 14.78 11.85 -10.19
CA GLY A 521 15.43 12.71 -9.23
C GLY A 521 15.24 12.17 -7.82
N THR A 522 16.21 12.35 -6.94
CA THR A 522 16.23 11.51 -5.74
C THR A 522 16.49 12.22 -4.44
N ASP A 523 17.25 13.31 -4.40
CA ASP A 523 17.73 13.87 -3.15
C ASP A 523 17.71 15.40 -3.09
N TYR A 524 16.85 16.03 -3.88
CA TYR A 524 16.71 17.49 -3.92
C TYR A 524 15.24 17.92 -3.89
N TYR A 525 15.01 19.18 -3.59
CA TYR A 525 13.68 19.77 -3.70
C TYR A 525 13.29 19.93 -5.16
N MET A 526 12.09 19.44 -5.50
CA MET A 526 11.49 19.63 -6.82
C MET A 526 10.17 20.38 -6.68
N SER A 527 10.06 21.52 -7.34
CA SER A 527 8.80 22.28 -7.40
C SER A 527 7.74 21.49 -8.20
N LEU A 528 6.47 21.68 -7.84
CA LEU A 528 5.35 21.21 -8.67
C LEU A 528 5.19 22.05 -9.95
N ASP A 529 5.85 23.21 -10.03
CA ASP A 529 5.87 24.08 -11.22
C ASP A 529 7.11 23.85 -12.08
N ASP A 530 7.86 22.76 -11.87
CA ASP A 530 9.04 22.43 -12.66
C ASP A 530 8.65 22.09 -14.10
N ALA A 531 9.49 22.51 -15.07
CA ALA A 531 9.27 22.29 -16.50
C ALA A 531 9.14 20.78 -16.88
N VAL A 532 9.59 19.87 -16.03
CA VAL A 532 9.41 18.43 -16.23
C VAL A 532 7.93 18.02 -16.31
N PHE A 533 7.04 18.84 -15.78
CA PHE A 533 5.59 18.60 -15.77
C PHE A 533 4.84 19.25 -16.94
N GLU A 534 5.54 19.90 -17.88
CA GLU A 534 4.90 20.47 -19.05
C GLU A 534 4.35 19.40 -20.01
N ASN A 535 3.11 19.56 -20.44
CA ASN A 535 2.41 18.66 -21.38
C ASN A 535 2.20 17.22 -20.89
N VAL A 536 2.20 17.00 -19.59
CA VAL A 536 1.93 15.71 -18.94
C VAL A 536 0.83 15.87 -17.90
N LEU A 537 0.24 14.76 -17.46
CA LEU A 537 -0.75 14.75 -16.39
C LEU A 537 -0.08 14.23 -15.12
N ARG A 538 0.00 15.06 -14.08
CA ARG A 538 0.52 14.62 -12.78
C ARG A 538 -0.48 13.69 -12.09
N LEU A 539 0.04 12.67 -11.42
CA LEU A 539 -0.75 11.58 -10.84
C LEU A 539 -0.83 11.61 -9.31
N ASP A 540 -0.78 12.82 -8.73
CA ASP A 540 -0.82 13.03 -7.27
C ASP A 540 0.11 12.04 -6.53
N PHE A 541 1.38 11.93 -7.00
CA PHE A 541 2.44 11.04 -6.47
C PHE A 541 2.20 9.53 -6.66
N ALA A 542 1.12 9.10 -7.30
CA ALA A 542 0.72 7.70 -7.40
C ALA A 542 1.28 7.00 -8.65
N TRP A 543 2.55 6.60 -8.64
CA TRP A 543 3.18 5.79 -9.69
C TRP A 543 2.43 4.50 -10.01
N SER A 544 1.73 3.95 -9.04
CA SER A 544 0.98 2.71 -9.20
C SER A 544 -0.16 2.81 -10.22
N ILE A 545 -0.64 4.01 -10.54
CA ILE A 545 -1.65 4.23 -11.58
C ILE A 545 -1.10 3.79 -12.93
N ILE A 546 0.05 4.35 -13.36
CA ILE A 546 0.62 3.96 -14.66
C ILE A 546 1.28 2.58 -14.64
N GLY A 547 1.78 2.14 -13.49
CA GLY A 547 2.32 0.78 -13.34
C GLY A 547 1.27 -0.32 -13.52
N ASN A 548 -0.01 0.02 -13.39
CA ASN A 548 -1.16 -0.89 -13.52
C ASN A 548 -2.21 -0.37 -14.50
N LEU A 549 -1.83 0.53 -15.41
CA LEU A 549 -2.74 1.18 -16.34
C LEU A 549 -3.38 0.17 -17.28
N LYS A 550 -4.71 0.15 -17.34
CA LYS A 550 -5.41 -0.53 -18.40
C LYS A 550 -5.38 0.30 -19.68
N LEU A 551 -4.74 -0.25 -20.67
CA LEU A 551 -4.53 0.40 -21.96
C LEU A 551 -5.78 0.29 -22.83
N ASP A 552 -5.97 1.31 -23.66
CA ASP A 552 -6.99 1.29 -24.72
C ASP A 552 -6.60 0.22 -25.76
N ASP A 553 -7.62 -0.48 -26.33
CA ASP A 553 -7.45 -1.53 -27.35
C ASP A 553 -6.97 -0.97 -28.69
#